data_27912bbf72c36c791df05797d4ca6cbc
#
_entry.id   27912bbf72c36c791df05797d4ca6cbc
#
_cell.length_a   1.000
_cell.length_b   1.000
_cell.length_c   1.000
_cell.angle_alpha   90.00
_cell.angle_beta   90.00
_cell.angle_gamma   90.00
#
_symmetry.space_group_name_H-M   'P 1'
#
loop_
_entity.id
_entity.type
_entity.pdbx_description
1 polymer ?
#
loop_
_entity_poly.entity_id
_entity_poly.type
_entity_poly.pdbx_seq_one_letter_code
_entity_poly.pdbx_strand_id
1 'polypeptide(L)'
;MKIKRIMTILLSLLSLTGCAAPASQNNTYRQISMSEAITMMEKEKDYIILDVRRRDEFAEKHIPGAINIPNEIIGTEEIKELPNKKQLILVYCRSGNRSKQASEKLVKLGYTNIVEFGGIIDWPGETVSGN
;
A
#
# COMPACT_ATOMS: atom_id res chain seq x y z
N MET A 1 -10.76 25.22 72.33
CA MET A 1 -11.28 25.53 70.99
C MET A 1 -10.35 24.99 69.94
N LYS A 2 -10.82 24.00 69.29
CA LYS A 2 -9.99 23.35 68.26
C LYS A 2 -10.52 23.72 66.89
N ILE A 3 -9.74 24.45 66.17
CA ILE A 3 -10.00 24.72 64.79
C ILE A 3 -9.58 23.55 63.98
N LYS A 4 -10.55 22.86 63.51
CA LYS A 4 -10.27 21.80 62.54
C LYS A 4 -9.99 22.41 61.21
N ARG A 5 -8.74 22.40 60.81
CA ARG A 5 -8.39 22.74 59.48
C ARG A 5 -8.78 21.59 58.59
N ILE A 6 -9.81 21.84 57.84
CA ILE A 6 -10.14 20.94 56.75
C ILE A 6 -9.13 21.26 55.65
N MET A 7 -8.20 20.36 55.55
CA MET A 7 -7.27 20.41 54.44
C MET A 7 -8.01 19.89 53.21
N THR A 8 -8.48 20.79 52.45
CA THR A 8 -9.01 20.46 51.16
C THR A 8 -7.86 20.06 50.28
N ILE A 9 -7.68 18.80 50.13
CA ILE A 9 -6.76 18.28 49.11
C ILE A 9 -7.42 18.56 47.81
N LEU A 10 -6.94 19.58 47.16
CA LEU A 10 -7.29 19.82 45.78
C LEU A 10 -6.57 18.75 44.98
N LEU A 11 -7.25 17.67 44.73
CA LEU A 11 -6.81 16.69 43.79
C LEU A 11 -6.95 17.33 42.41
N SER A 12 -5.89 17.96 41.95
CA SER A 12 -5.81 18.35 40.57
C SER A 12 -5.79 17.05 39.77
N LEU A 13 -6.94 16.70 39.30
CA LEU A 13 -7.05 15.70 38.25
C LEU A 13 -6.36 16.30 37.04
N LEU A 14 -5.11 16.00 36.91
CA LEU A 14 -4.46 16.16 35.63
C LEU A 14 -5.06 15.10 34.73
N SER A 15 -6.15 15.46 34.11
CA SER A 15 -6.63 14.67 33.00
C SER A 15 -5.58 14.80 31.91
N LEU A 16 -4.67 13.86 31.90
CA LEU A 16 -3.95 13.59 30.67
C LEU A 16 -5.01 13.06 29.70
N THR A 17 -5.66 13.97 29.04
CA THR A 17 -6.15 13.66 27.74
C THR A 17 -4.89 13.47 26.91
N GLY A 18 -4.42 12.26 26.90
CA GLY A 18 -3.55 11.86 25.85
C GLY A 18 -4.30 12.15 24.57
N CYS A 19 -3.99 13.28 23.96
CA CYS A 19 -4.22 13.40 22.57
C CYS A 19 -3.39 12.28 21.96
N ALA A 20 -4.02 11.13 21.82
CA ALA A 20 -3.72 10.36 20.67
C ALA A 20 -3.99 11.32 19.53
N ALA A 21 -2.97 12.02 19.08
CA ALA A 21 -2.99 12.56 17.76
C ALA A 21 -3.57 11.43 16.93
N PRO A 22 -4.65 11.64 16.16
CA PRO A 22 -5.08 10.64 15.24
C PRO A 22 -3.80 10.23 14.58
N ALA A 23 -3.39 8.99 14.80
CA ALA A 23 -2.21 8.50 14.20
C ALA A 23 -2.31 8.99 12.79
N SER A 24 -1.47 9.95 12.42
CA SER A 24 -1.35 10.31 11.04
C SER A 24 -1.20 8.96 10.41
N GLN A 25 -2.22 8.50 9.75
CA GLN A 25 -2.15 7.27 9.04
C GLN A 25 -1.10 7.57 8.00
N ASN A 26 0.15 7.32 8.37
CA ASN A 26 1.22 7.21 7.41
C ASN A 26 0.84 5.96 6.62
N ASN A 27 -0.08 6.20 5.71
CA ASN A 27 -0.48 5.24 4.75
C ASN A 27 0.76 5.04 3.90
N THR A 28 1.49 3.99 4.18
CA THR A 28 2.66 3.59 3.43
C THR A 28 2.33 2.29 2.74
N TYR A 29 2.95 2.08 1.60
CA TYR A 29 2.89 0.76 0.99
C TYR A 29 3.85 -0.19 1.71
N ARG A 30 3.56 -1.47 1.65
CA ARG A 30 4.46 -2.52 2.14
C ARG A 30 5.39 -2.96 1.02
N GLN A 31 6.64 -3.24 1.37
CA GLN A 31 7.58 -3.91 0.48
C GLN A 31 7.76 -5.34 0.94
N ILE A 32 7.63 -6.26 0.01
CA ILE A 32 7.87 -7.69 0.27
C ILE A 32 8.81 -8.27 -0.78
N SER A 33 9.38 -9.42 -0.47
CA SER A 33 10.21 -10.15 -1.41
C SER A 33 9.35 -10.81 -2.51
N MET A 34 10.00 -11.22 -3.58
CA MET A 34 9.34 -11.98 -4.64
C MET A 34 8.74 -13.29 -4.12
N SER A 35 9.44 -14.01 -3.26
CA SER A 35 8.94 -15.26 -2.67
C SER A 35 7.73 -15.02 -1.77
N GLU A 36 7.73 -13.95 -0.99
CA GLU A 36 6.58 -13.56 -0.17
C GLU A 36 5.37 -13.19 -1.04
N ALA A 37 5.59 -12.50 -2.15
CA ALA A 37 4.53 -12.17 -3.09
C ALA A 37 3.87 -13.42 -3.68
N ILE A 38 4.67 -14.39 -4.08
CA ILE A 38 4.18 -15.68 -4.60
C ILE A 38 3.34 -16.39 -3.54
N THR A 39 3.82 -16.45 -2.31
CA THR A 39 3.07 -17.03 -1.20
C THR A 39 1.74 -16.30 -0.98
N MET A 40 1.75 -14.98 -1.05
CA MET A 40 0.55 -14.16 -0.91
C MET A 40 -0.45 -14.45 -2.03
N MET A 41 0.01 -14.58 -3.28
CA MET A 41 -0.83 -14.95 -4.42
C MET A 41 -1.47 -16.34 -4.27
N GLU A 42 -0.79 -17.25 -3.61
CA GLU A 42 -1.32 -18.59 -3.33
C GLU A 42 -2.39 -18.60 -2.24
N LYS A 43 -2.24 -17.75 -1.23
CA LYS A 43 -3.11 -17.70 -0.05
C LYS A 43 -4.30 -16.77 -0.20
N GLU A 44 -4.11 -15.64 -0.84
CA GLU A 44 -5.16 -14.64 -1.04
C GLU A 44 -5.98 -14.97 -2.28
N LYS A 45 -7.26 -14.62 -2.25
CA LYS A 45 -8.18 -14.89 -3.37
C LYS A 45 -8.61 -13.62 -4.10
N ASP A 46 -8.60 -12.50 -3.40
CA ASP A 46 -9.08 -11.23 -3.93
C ASP A 46 -7.96 -10.21 -3.96
N TYR A 47 -7.15 -10.28 -4.97
CA TYR A 47 -6.05 -9.36 -5.18
C TYR A 47 -5.94 -8.97 -6.65
N ILE A 48 -5.31 -7.84 -6.89
CA ILE A 48 -4.94 -7.38 -8.23
C ILE A 48 -3.42 -7.37 -8.32
N ILE A 49 -2.89 -7.93 -9.41
CA ILE A 49 -1.48 -7.79 -9.77
C ILE A 49 -1.39 -6.62 -10.75
N LEU A 50 -0.62 -5.61 -10.38
CA LEU A 50 -0.49 -4.37 -11.15
C LEU A 50 0.92 -4.24 -11.72
N ASP A 51 1.01 -4.32 -13.04
CA ASP A 51 2.22 -4.03 -13.80
C ASP A 51 2.24 -2.54 -14.15
N VAL A 52 3.24 -1.83 -13.65
CA VAL A 52 3.36 -0.38 -13.87
C VAL A 52 4.43 -0.02 -14.89
N ARG A 53 4.83 -1.01 -15.69
CA ARG A 53 5.74 -0.78 -16.83
C ARG A 53 4.99 -0.18 -18.01
N ARG A 54 5.73 0.17 -19.05
CA ARG A 54 5.13 0.64 -20.29
C ARG A 54 4.25 -0.44 -20.93
N ARG A 55 3.31 -0.02 -21.74
CA ARG A 55 2.37 -0.92 -22.43
C ARG A 55 3.07 -1.91 -23.36
N ASP A 56 4.15 -1.48 -24.02
CA ASP A 56 4.94 -2.35 -24.88
C ASP A 56 5.70 -3.43 -24.11
N GLU A 57 6.24 -3.10 -22.94
CA GLU A 57 6.86 -4.08 -22.05
C GLU A 57 5.85 -5.13 -21.57
N PHE A 58 4.66 -4.68 -21.17
CA PHE A 58 3.58 -5.57 -20.74
C PHE A 58 3.12 -6.50 -21.86
N ALA A 59 2.93 -5.96 -23.07
CA ALA A 59 2.50 -6.73 -24.22
C ALA A 59 3.52 -7.82 -24.61
N GLU A 60 4.81 -7.52 -24.47
CA GLU A 60 5.87 -8.49 -24.72
C GLU A 60 5.80 -9.69 -23.78
N LYS A 61 5.72 -9.42 -22.49
CA LYS A 61 5.49 -10.44 -21.46
C LYS A 61 5.08 -9.79 -20.13
N HIS A 62 4.26 -10.47 -19.39
CA HIS A 62 3.84 -10.05 -18.04
C HIS A 62 3.48 -11.24 -17.18
N ILE A 63 3.36 -11.01 -15.90
CA ILE A 63 2.91 -12.03 -14.94
C ILE A 63 1.45 -12.38 -15.24
N PRO A 64 1.09 -13.68 -15.33
CA PRO A 64 -0.27 -14.09 -15.61
C PRO A 64 -1.29 -13.43 -14.68
N GLY A 65 -2.37 -12.91 -15.24
CA GLY A 65 -3.42 -12.24 -14.48
C GLY A 65 -3.15 -10.77 -14.15
N ALA A 66 -1.97 -10.25 -14.44
CA ALA A 66 -1.67 -8.83 -14.21
C ALA A 66 -2.44 -7.91 -15.13
N ILE A 67 -2.81 -6.74 -14.62
CA ILE A 67 -3.27 -5.62 -15.43
C ILE A 67 -2.16 -4.58 -15.56
N ASN A 68 -2.23 -3.77 -16.58
CA ASN A 68 -1.18 -2.77 -16.85
C ASN A 68 -1.72 -1.34 -16.72
N ILE A 69 -1.13 -0.61 -15.80
CA ILE A 69 -1.32 0.85 -15.68
C ILE A 69 0.08 1.47 -15.55
N PRO A 70 0.59 2.09 -16.59
CA PRO A 70 1.94 2.67 -16.53
C PRO A 70 2.13 3.67 -15.41
N ASN A 71 3.29 3.62 -14.77
CA ASN A 71 3.63 4.51 -13.66
C ASN A 71 3.40 6.00 -13.98
N GLU A 72 3.74 6.44 -15.17
CA GLU A 72 3.65 7.83 -15.58
C GLU A 72 2.22 8.39 -15.64
N ILE A 73 1.21 7.53 -15.73
CA ILE A 73 -0.18 7.98 -15.75
C ILE A 73 -0.87 7.86 -14.39
N ILE A 74 -0.21 7.28 -13.39
CA ILE A 74 -0.75 7.16 -12.04
C ILE A 74 -0.56 8.50 -11.30
N GLY A 75 -1.61 8.96 -10.64
CA GLY A 75 -1.58 10.15 -9.80
C GLY A 75 -2.15 11.41 -10.45
N THR A 76 -2.59 11.37 -11.69
CA THR A 76 -3.18 12.51 -12.40
C THR A 76 -4.71 12.48 -12.37
N GLU A 77 -5.31 11.32 -12.35
CA GLU A 77 -6.76 11.13 -12.39
C GLU A 77 -7.18 9.93 -11.56
N GLU A 78 -8.48 9.81 -11.33
CA GLU A 78 -9.05 8.61 -10.74
C GLU A 78 -8.83 7.40 -11.65
N ILE A 79 -8.47 6.27 -11.05
CA ILE A 79 -8.16 5.06 -11.79
C ILE A 79 -9.41 4.17 -11.84
N LYS A 80 -10.04 4.10 -12.99
CA LYS A 80 -11.28 3.33 -13.18
C LYS A 80 -11.10 1.83 -12.95
N GLU A 81 -9.95 1.31 -13.31
CA GLU A 81 -9.60 -0.10 -13.15
C GLU A 81 -9.37 -0.49 -11.70
N LEU A 82 -9.24 0.49 -10.80
CA LEU A 82 -8.99 0.29 -9.37
C LEU A 82 -10.02 1.07 -8.54
N PRO A 83 -11.31 0.69 -8.61
CA PRO A 83 -12.37 1.46 -7.95
C PRO A 83 -12.40 1.28 -6.43
N ASN A 84 -11.86 0.18 -5.92
CA ASN A 84 -11.88 -0.11 -4.49
C ASN A 84 -10.55 0.29 -3.84
N LYS A 85 -10.58 1.34 -3.01
CA LYS A 85 -9.39 1.85 -2.31
C LYS A 85 -8.83 0.90 -1.25
N LYS A 86 -9.58 -0.11 -0.86
CA LYS A 86 -9.15 -1.14 0.12
C LYS A 86 -8.65 -2.41 -0.54
N GLN A 87 -8.74 -2.49 -1.86
CA GLN A 87 -8.28 -3.64 -2.62
C GLN A 87 -6.81 -3.93 -2.35
N LEU A 88 -6.48 -5.21 -2.11
CA LEU A 88 -5.10 -5.65 -2.11
C LEU A 88 -4.53 -5.55 -3.52
N ILE A 89 -3.50 -4.75 -3.69
CA ILE A 89 -2.85 -4.52 -4.98
C ILE A 89 -1.37 -4.84 -4.85
N LEU A 90 -0.94 -5.83 -5.62
CA LEU A 90 0.45 -6.27 -5.70
C LEU A 90 1.10 -5.59 -6.90
N VAL A 91 2.07 -4.73 -6.64
CA VAL A 91 2.66 -3.83 -7.64
C VAL A 91 4.07 -4.27 -8.02
N TYR A 92 4.34 -4.37 -9.29
CA TYR A 92 5.67 -4.66 -9.81
C TYR A 92 6.01 -3.85 -11.06
N CYS A 93 7.29 -3.77 -11.35
CA CYS A 93 7.78 -3.24 -12.62
C CYS A 93 8.85 -4.17 -13.20
N ARG A 94 9.90 -3.65 -13.83
CA ARG A 94 11.00 -4.48 -14.32
C ARG A 94 11.96 -4.88 -13.21
N SER A 95 12.43 -3.89 -12.43
CA SER A 95 13.49 -4.06 -11.41
C SER A 95 13.17 -3.43 -10.05
N GLY A 96 12.03 -2.77 -9.89
CA GLY A 96 11.55 -2.22 -8.62
C GLY A 96 11.48 -0.70 -8.51
N ASN A 97 12.12 0.08 -9.36
CA ASN A 97 12.14 1.55 -9.23
C ASN A 97 10.80 2.19 -9.55
N ARG A 98 10.20 1.86 -10.67
CA ARG A 98 8.89 2.41 -11.08
C ARG A 98 7.77 1.91 -10.17
N SER A 99 7.86 0.68 -9.71
CA SER A 99 6.85 0.10 -8.80
C SER A 99 6.84 0.79 -7.44
N LYS A 100 7.96 1.22 -6.92
CA LYS A 100 8.04 2.03 -5.69
C LYS A 100 7.42 3.40 -5.90
N GLN A 101 7.72 4.07 -7.00
CA GLN A 101 7.12 5.36 -7.35
C GLN A 101 5.60 5.24 -7.51
N ALA A 102 5.14 4.24 -8.24
CA ALA A 102 3.72 3.98 -8.44
C ALA A 102 3.01 3.68 -7.12
N SER A 103 3.63 2.89 -6.25
CA SER A 103 3.08 2.56 -4.94
C SER A 103 2.90 3.81 -4.06
N GLU A 104 3.87 4.72 -4.05
CA GLU A 104 3.75 6.00 -3.36
C GLU A 104 2.59 6.84 -3.90
N LYS A 105 2.44 6.89 -5.22
CA LYS A 105 1.34 7.63 -5.87
C LYS A 105 -0.02 7.03 -5.51
N LEU A 106 -0.13 5.71 -5.52
CA LEU A 106 -1.37 5.02 -5.13
C LEU A 106 -1.75 5.29 -3.68
N VAL A 107 -0.79 5.28 -2.78
CA VAL A 107 -1.02 5.64 -1.38
C VAL A 107 -1.54 7.08 -1.26
N LYS A 108 -0.97 8.02 -1.99
CA LYS A 108 -1.43 9.42 -2.01
C LYS A 108 -2.84 9.56 -2.58
N LEU A 109 -3.25 8.68 -3.47
CA LEU A 109 -4.61 8.62 -4.01
C LEU A 109 -5.62 7.98 -3.05
N GLY A 110 -5.17 7.48 -1.89
CA GLY A 110 -6.03 6.91 -0.87
C GLY A 110 -6.13 5.39 -0.86
N TYR A 111 -5.33 4.70 -1.67
CA TYR A 111 -5.28 3.24 -1.62
C TYR A 111 -4.57 2.79 -0.34
N THR A 112 -5.19 1.89 0.41
CA THR A 112 -4.75 1.53 1.76
C THR A 112 -4.09 0.16 1.85
N ASN A 113 -4.05 -0.59 0.76
CA ASN A 113 -3.54 -1.96 0.80
C ASN A 113 -2.63 -2.26 -0.40
N ILE A 114 -1.57 -1.48 -0.48
CA ILE A 114 -0.58 -1.55 -1.55
C ILE A 114 0.63 -2.36 -1.09
N VAL A 115 1.01 -3.34 -1.90
CA VAL A 115 2.16 -4.21 -1.66
C VAL A 115 3.05 -4.20 -2.90
N GLU A 116 4.27 -3.72 -2.75
CA GLU A 116 5.26 -3.65 -3.82
C GLU A 116 6.21 -4.84 -3.69
N PHE A 117 6.51 -5.53 -4.79
CA PHE A 117 7.30 -6.77 -4.71
C PHE A 117 8.45 -6.86 -5.71
N GLY A 118 8.90 -5.75 -6.24
CA GLY A 118 10.11 -5.72 -7.07
C GLY A 118 9.82 -5.76 -8.55
N GLY A 119 10.46 -6.67 -9.26
CA GLY A 119 10.40 -6.66 -10.70
C GLY A 119 10.32 -8.03 -11.36
N ILE A 120 9.82 -8.03 -12.57
CA ILE A 120 9.63 -9.24 -13.37
C ILE A 120 10.95 -10.00 -13.65
N ILE A 121 12.09 -9.31 -13.57
CA ILE A 121 13.39 -9.96 -13.72
C ILE A 121 13.64 -11.05 -12.69
N ASP A 122 13.00 -10.93 -11.52
CA ASP A 122 13.12 -11.92 -10.43
C ASP A 122 11.94 -12.90 -10.37
N TRP A 123 10.99 -12.78 -11.28
CA TRP A 123 9.83 -13.63 -11.33
C TRP A 123 10.21 -15.04 -11.84
N PRO A 124 10.06 -16.09 -11.01
CA PRO A 124 10.46 -17.45 -11.39
C PRO A 124 9.41 -18.22 -12.17
N GLY A 125 8.19 -17.71 -12.23
CA GLY A 125 7.06 -18.39 -12.85
C GLY A 125 6.96 -18.15 -14.36
N GLU A 126 5.91 -18.68 -14.92
CA GLU A 126 5.57 -18.45 -16.32
C GLU A 126 5.17 -17.00 -16.57
N THR A 127 5.37 -16.54 -17.78
CA THR A 127 4.86 -15.26 -18.27
C THR A 127 3.95 -15.49 -19.46
N VAL A 128 3.07 -14.54 -19.67
CA VAL A 128 2.18 -14.51 -20.83
C VAL A 128 2.44 -13.24 -21.64
N SER A 129 2.07 -13.25 -22.90
CA SER A 129 2.19 -12.10 -23.80
C SER A 129 0.82 -11.65 -24.27
N GLY A 130 0.77 -10.42 -24.80
CA GLY A 130 -0.46 -9.78 -25.27
C GLY A 130 -0.99 -8.72 -24.31
N ASN A 131 -2.09 -8.12 -24.72
CA ASN A 131 -2.75 -7.05 -23.94
C ASN A 131 -3.81 -7.60 -23.02
#